data_0ff9b8eabc5ddb0cbb48e4b2cae53490
#
_entry.id   0ff9b8eabc5ddb0cbb48e4b2cae53490
#
_cell.length_a   1.000
_cell.length_b   1.000
_cell.length_c   1.000
_cell.angle_alpha   90.00
_cell.angle_beta   90.00
_cell.angle_gamma   90.00
#
_symmetry.space_group_name_H-M   'P 1'
#
loop_
_entity.id
_entity.type
_entity.pdbx_description
1 polymer ?
#
loop_
_entity_poly.entity_id
_entity_poly.type
_entity_poly.pdbx_seq_one_letter_code
_entity_poly.pdbx_strand_id
1 'polypeptide(L)'
;KFLTHFNKKCKNQTLALVSSRPEGRCVAACGDFGLVMKAYFDKMESNGISVMAAILLVDNHALTVRLRIKNTTEGCTHYVVSVYDPNVTNDKIRIMSESKENIKHYSLMDFMNVDYSLLKWSNDHVINQSVAIIPALPKEQLLMLKGSVDEITPPLSPATMNLLMAIGQNHQLTQLMIQLQKMPELHRTEMLTAYNSINLPGLYLAINYGNADIVETIFNSLSETGYEGLLSKKNLMHILEAKDKNGFSGLFLAISRKDKNVVTSILNALPKLAATHHLDNEQVYKFLSAKNRTSSHVLYHVMANGDADMLKIVLNALPLLIRTCHLTKEQVLDLLKAKDFYGCPGLYLA
;
A
#
# COMPACT_ATOMS: atom_id res chain seq x y z
N LYS A 1 -11.41 4.00 -23.88
CA LYS A 1 -11.39 3.13 -25.09
C LYS A 1 -11.70 1.67 -24.77
N PHE A 2 -11.13 1.09 -23.69
CA PHE A 2 -11.38 -0.31 -23.29
C PHE A 2 -12.84 -0.56 -22.89
N LEU A 3 -13.42 0.28 -22.03
CA LEU A 3 -14.82 0.17 -21.58
C LEU A 3 -15.81 0.26 -22.75
N THR A 4 -15.52 1.07 -23.76
CA THR A 4 -16.31 1.16 -24.99
C THR A 4 -16.22 -0.11 -25.84
N HIS A 5 -15.08 -0.79 -25.84
CA HIS A 5 -14.90 -2.04 -26.57
C HIS A 5 -15.55 -3.22 -25.84
N PHE A 6 -15.46 -3.24 -24.52
CA PHE A 6 -16.13 -4.22 -23.65
C PHE A 6 -17.66 -4.17 -23.81
N ASN A 7 -18.25 -2.97 -23.74
CA ASN A 7 -19.68 -2.78 -23.95
C ASN A 7 -20.15 -3.19 -25.36
N LYS A 8 -19.28 -3.10 -26.38
CA LYS A 8 -19.60 -3.48 -27.74
C LYS A 8 -19.63 -4.99 -27.98
N LYS A 9 -18.80 -5.76 -27.27
CA LYS A 9 -18.75 -7.25 -27.33
C LYS A 9 -19.81 -7.93 -26.46
N CYS A 10 -20.28 -7.28 -25.39
CA CYS A 10 -21.31 -7.79 -24.51
C CYS A 10 -22.75 -7.41 -24.94
N LYS A 11 -23.03 -7.40 -26.23
CA LYS A 11 -24.29 -6.90 -26.83
C LYS A 11 -25.58 -7.52 -26.29
N ASN A 12 -25.55 -8.65 -25.59
CA ASN A 12 -26.76 -9.34 -25.09
C ASN A 12 -26.85 -9.45 -23.57
N GLN A 13 -25.91 -8.91 -22.79
CA GLN A 13 -26.00 -8.79 -21.34
C GLN A 13 -25.41 -7.43 -20.95
N THR A 14 -26.28 -6.48 -20.61
CA THR A 14 -25.85 -5.18 -20.11
C THR A 14 -25.27 -5.38 -18.70
N LEU A 15 -23.98 -5.63 -18.62
CA LEU A 15 -23.24 -5.60 -17.36
C LEU A 15 -22.99 -4.12 -17.00
N ALA A 16 -23.52 -3.68 -15.87
CA ALA A 16 -23.13 -2.39 -15.32
C ALA A 16 -21.95 -2.60 -14.37
N LEU A 17 -20.93 -1.74 -14.46
CA LEU A 17 -19.86 -1.71 -13.47
C LEU A 17 -20.45 -1.31 -12.11
N VAL A 18 -20.22 -2.11 -11.09
CA VAL A 18 -20.76 -1.90 -9.74
C VAL A 18 -20.21 -0.62 -9.12
N SER A 19 -18.99 -0.23 -9.51
CA SER A 19 -18.42 1.01 -9.04
C SER A 19 -17.58 1.68 -10.13
N SER A 20 -17.96 2.91 -10.46
CA SER A 20 -17.10 3.85 -11.19
C SER A 20 -16.14 4.60 -10.23
N ARG A 21 -16.29 4.41 -8.92
CA ARG A 21 -15.51 5.09 -7.89
C ARG A 21 -14.27 4.26 -7.54
N PRO A 22 -13.12 4.92 -7.29
CA PRO A 22 -11.90 4.22 -6.84
C PRO A 22 -12.13 3.37 -5.58
N GLU A 23 -13.01 3.80 -4.70
CA GLU A 23 -13.32 3.17 -3.41
C GLU A 23 -13.99 1.78 -3.56
N GLY A 24 -14.68 1.51 -4.67
CA GLY A 24 -15.29 0.22 -4.96
C GLY A 24 -14.36 -0.82 -5.59
N ARG A 25 -13.06 -0.54 -5.67
CA ARG A 25 -12.06 -1.45 -6.23
C ARG A 25 -11.34 -2.17 -5.11
N CYS A 26 -11.34 -3.50 -5.15
CA CYS A 26 -10.46 -4.26 -4.28
C CYS A 26 -9.07 -4.31 -4.91
N VAL A 27 -8.06 -3.80 -4.21
CA VAL A 27 -6.66 -3.90 -4.63
C VAL A 27 -5.94 -4.88 -3.71
N ALA A 28 -5.23 -5.83 -4.30
CA ALA A 28 -4.49 -6.85 -3.55
C ALA A 28 -3.20 -7.22 -4.28
N ALA A 29 -2.27 -7.85 -3.59
CA ALA A 29 -1.11 -8.47 -4.21
C ALA A 29 -1.54 -9.66 -5.10
N CYS A 30 -0.81 -9.93 -6.18
CA CYS A 30 -1.10 -11.05 -7.09
C CYS A 30 -1.13 -12.40 -6.35
N GLY A 31 -0.29 -12.59 -5.33
CA GLY A 31 -0.27 -13.79 -4.48
C GLY A 31 -1.55 -13.97 -3.66
N ASP A 32 -2.26 -12.89 -3.37
CA ASP A 32 -3.50 -12.89 -2.57
C ASP A 32 -4.77 -13.01 -3.42
N PHE A 33 -4.63 -13.21 -4.73
CA PHE A 33 -5.76 -13.30 -5.66
C PHE A 33 -6.81 -14.33 -5.22
N GLY A 34 -6.38 -15.51 -4.81
CA GLY A 34 -7.28 -16.57 -4.33
C GLY A 34 -8.05 -16.18 -3.06
N LEU A 35 -7.43 -15.44 -2.14
CA LEU A 35 -8.10 -14.91 -0.95
C LEU A 35 -9.21 -13.93 -1.34
N VAL A 36 -8.96 -13.07 -2.33
CA VAL A 36 -9.98 -12.15 -2.85
C VAL A 36 -11.11 -12.91 -3.54
N MET A 37 -10.80 -13.94 -4.33
CA MET A 37 -11.82 -14.78 -4.97
C MET A 37 -12.68 -15.49 -3.93
N LYS A 38 -12.09 -16.02 -2.86
CA LYS A 38 -12.82 -16.59 -1.74
C LYS A 38 -13.77 -15.57 -1.11
N ALA A 39 -13.30 -14.37 -0.82
CA ALA A 39 -14.13 -13.30 -0.25
C ALA A 39 -15.33 -12.95 -1.16
N TYR A 40 -15.13 -12.95 -2.49
CA TYR A 40 -16.23 -12.80 -3.44
C TYR A 40 -17.21 -13.98 -3.38
N PHE A 41 -16.76 -15.21 -3.27
CA PHE A 41 -17.66 -16.36 -3.11
C PHE A 41 -18.46 -16.29 -1.80
N ASP A 42 -17.85 -15.87 -0.70
CA ASP A 42 -18.56 -15.63 0.58
C ASP A 42 -19.69 -14.60 0.40
N LYS A 43 -19.42 -13.49 -0.30
CA LYS A 43 -20.45 -12.49 -0.63
C LYS A 43 -21.49 -13.00 -1.61
N MET A 44 -21.12 -13.77 -2.60
CA MET A 44 -22.06 -14.36 -3.55
C MET A 44 -23.06 -15.28 -2.84
N GLU A 45 -22.58 -16.14 -1.94
CA GLU A 45 -23.42 -17.04 -1.16
C GLU A 45 -24.39 -16.26 -0.25
N SER A 46 -23.87 -15.29 0.52
CA SER A 46 -24.69 -14.48 1.43
C SER A 46 -25.77 -13.68 0.73
N ASN A 47 -25.63 -13.41 -0.56
CA ASN A 47 -26.58 -12.65 -1.38
C ASN A 47 -27.33 -13.52 -2.41
N GLY A 48 -27.17 -14.86 -2.36
CA GLY A 48 -27.85 -15.77 -3.28
C GLY A 48 -27.42 -15.64 -4.76
N ILE A 49 -26.19 -15.14 -5.00
CA ILE A 49 -25.66 -14.91 -6.33
C ILE A 49 -24.89 -16.15 -6.81
N SER A 50 -25.27 -16.72 -7.93
CA SER A 50 -24.60 -17.89 -8.49
C SER A 50 -23.55 -17.57 -9.57
N VAL A 51 -23.59 -16.37 -10.13
CA VAL A 51 -22.65 -15.94 -11.20
C VAL A 51 -22.27 -14.48 -11.01
N MET A 52 -20.98 -14.20 -11.04
CA MET A 52 -20.43 -12.85 -11.04
C MET A 52 -19.32 -12.75 -12.08
N ALA A 53 -19.15 -11.57 -12.66
CA ALA A 53 -17.98 -11.23 -13.45
C ALA A 53 -17.24 -10.05 -12.82
N ALA A 54 -15.95 -9.96 -13.08
CA ALA A 54 -15.13 -8.82 -12.65
C ALA A 54 -14.12 -8.46 -13.75
N ILE A 55 -13.76 -7.20 -13.79
CA ILE A 55 -12.59 -6.73 -14.56
C ILE A 55 -11.41 -6.74 -13.60
N LEU A 56 -10.35 -7.40 -14.03
CA LEU A 56 -9.09 -7.47 -13.33
C LEU A 56 -8.09 -6.57 -14.05
N LEU A 57 -7.58 -5.59 -13.37
CA LEU A 57 -6.55 -4.69 -13.89
C LEU A 57 -5.20 -5.09 -13.29
N VAL A 58 -4.26 -5.42 -14.14
CA VAL A 58 -2.88 -5.77 -13.78
C VAL A 58 -1.96 -4.88 -14.61
N ASP A 59 -1.29 -3.95 -13.97
CA ASP A 59 -0.43 -2.97 -14.64
C ASP A 59 -1.12 -2.34 -15.87
N ASN A 60 -0.59 -2.51 -17.05
CA ASN A 60 -1.16 -2.01 -18.31
C ASN A 60 -2.13 -3.00 -18.99
N HIS A 61 -2.55 -4.04 -18.27
CA HIS A 61 -3.32 -5.15 -18.82
C HIS A 61 -4.64 -5.34 -18.09
N ALA A 62 -5.70 -5.64 -18.84
CA ALA A 62 -7.03 -5.89 -18.29
C ALA A 62 -7.52 -7.28 -18.68
N LEU A 63 -7.87 -8.06 -17.67
CA LEU A 63 -8.40 -9.41 -17.79
C LEU A 63 -9.87 -9.43 -17.40
N THR A 64 -10.58 -10.48 -17.78
CA THR A 64 -11.94 -10.72 -17.28
C THR A 64 -11.93 -11.96 -16.39
N VAL A 65 -12.48 -11.80 -15.19
CA VAL A 65 -12.69 -12.90 -14.25
C VAL A 65 -14.17 -13.23 -14.20
N ARG A 66 -14.51 -14.52 -14.24
CA ARG A 66 -15.87 -15.02 -14.02
C ARG A 66 -15.88 -16.00 -12.87
N LEU A 67 -16.73 -15.72 -11.89
CA LEU A 67 -17.00 -16.59 -10.75
C LEU A 67 -18.33 -17.26 -10.93
N ARG A 68 -18.44 -18.55 -10.58
CA ARG A 68 -19.69 -19.31 -10.57
C ARG A 68 -19.74 -20.24 -9.38
N ILE A 69 -20.90 -20.28 -8.76
CA ILE A 69 -21.28 -21.31 -7.79
C ILE A 69 -22.22 -22.26 -8.56
N LYS A 70 -21.86 -23.52 -8.62
CA LYS A 70 -22.63 -24.55 -9.31
C LYS A 70 -23.04 -25.63 -8.32
N ASN A 71 -24.31 -25.88 -8.21
CA ASN A 71 -24.84 -27.04 -7.49
C ASN A 71 -25.04 -28.18 -8.51
N THR A 72 -24.52 -29.36 -8.19
CA THR A 72 -24.72 -30.56 -8.99
C THR A 72 -26.04 -31.23 -8.61
N THR A 73 -26.51 -32.16 -9.46
CA THR A 73 -27.69 -32.98 -9.18
C THR A 73 -27.48 -33.91 -7.98
N GLU A 74 -26.23 -34.17 -7.61
CA GLU A 74 -25.82 -34.99 -6.46
C GLU A 74 -25.69 -34.18 -5.16
N GLY A 75 -26.05 -32.88 -5.17
CA GLY A 75 -26.01 -32.03 -4.00
C GLY A 75 -24.63 -31.43 -3.68
N CYS A 76 -23.62 -31.64 -4.50
CA CYS A 76 -22.31 -31.04 -4.34
C CYS A 76 -22.25 -29.61 -4.88
N THR A 77 -21.60 -28.73 -4.16
CA THR A 77 -21.36 -27.34 -4.61
C THR A 77 -19.94 -27.21 -5.18
N HIS A 78 -19.83 -26.62 -6.37
CA HIS A 78 -18.57 -26.34 -7.01
C HIS A 78 -18.35 -24.83 -7.17
N TYR A 79 -17.19 -24.33 -6.79
CA TYR A 79 -16.73 -22.96 -6.96
C TYR A 79 -15.82 -22.89 -8.17
N VAL A 80 -16.17 -22.09 -9.15
CA VAL A 80 -15.46 -22.02 -10.44
C VAL A 80 -14.94 -20.62 -10.67
N VAL A 81 -13.63 -20.48 -10.75
CA VAL A 81 -12.95 -19.27 -11.20
C VAL A 81 -12.50 -19.46 -12.63
N SER A 82 -12.79 -18.52 -13.50
CA SER A 82 -12.34 -18.54 -14.89
C SER A 82 -11.75 -17.18 -15.21
N VAL A 83 -10.51 -17.15 -15.68
CA VAL A 83 -9.82 -15.96 -16.13
C VAL A 83 -9.68 -15.99 -17.64
N TYR A 84 -9.98 -14.88 -18.28
CA TYR A 84 -9.87 -14.69 -19.72
C TYR A 84 -8.96 -13.50 -19.99
N ASP A 85 -7.91 -13.76 -20.77
CA ASP A 85 -6.99 -12.77 -21.31
C ASP A 85 -7.39 -12.46 -22.76
N PRO A 86 -7.77 -11.21 -23.08
CA PRO A 86 -8.15 -10.84 -24.45
C PRO A 86 -6.99 -10.83 -25.45
N ASN A 87 -5.74 -10.88 -24.97
CA ASN A 87 -4.55 -10.91 -25.82
C ASN A 87 -4.14 -12.36 -26.18
N VAL A 88 -4.59 -13.32 -25.36
CA VAL A 88 -4.39 -14.75 -25.63
C VAL A 88 -5.71 -15.32 -26.14
N THR A 89 -5.88 -15.37 -27.46
CA THR A 89 -7.17 -15.50 -28.12
C THR A 89 -7.92 -16.80 -27.91
N ASN A 90 -7.28 -17.86 -27.40
CA ASN A 90 -7.90 -19.19 -27.34
C ASN A 90 -7.91 -19.84 -25.96
N ASP A 91 -7.19 -19.34 -24.97
CA ASP A 91 -7.03 -20.03 -23.69
C ASP A 91 -7.73 -19.29 -22.55
N LYS A 92 -8.75 -19.96 -22.05
CA LYS A 92 -9.44 -19.62 -20.84
C LYS A 92 -9.00 -20.58 -19.75
N ILE A 93 -8.22 -20.08 -18.80
CA ILE A 93 -7.85 -20.90 -17.66
C ILE A 93 -9.03 -20.93 -16.67
N ARG A 94 -9.37 -22.13 -16.28
CA ARG A 94 -10.49 -22.40 -15.40
C ARG A 94 -10.07 -23.35 -14.29
N ILE A 95 -10.23 -22.89 -13.05
CA ILE A 95 -10.07 -23.71 -11.86
C ILE A 95 -11.46 -23.98 -11.27
N MET A 96 -11.70 -25.22 -10.88
CA MET A 96 -12.91 -25.68 -10.22
C MET A 96 -12.53 -26.39 -8.93
N SER A 97 -13.20 -26.05 -7.85
CA SER A 97 -13.00 -26.66 -6.54
C SER A 97 -14.33 -26.95 -5.86
N GLU A 98 -14.41 -28.01 -5.09
CA GLU A 98 -15.55 -28.34 -4.23
C GLU A 98 -15.55 -27.50 -2.95
N SER A 99 -14.44 -26.85 -2.63
CA SER A 99 -14.33 -25.96 -1.48
C SER A 99 -13.73 -24.63 -1.87
N LYS A 100 -14.36 -23.53 -1.44
CA LYS A 100 -13.80 -22.18 -1.58
C LYS A 100 -12.52 -21.99 -0.75
N GLU A 101 -12.33 -22.81 0.30
CA GLU A 101 -11.09 -22.79 1.09
C GLU A 101 -9.87 -23.24 0.28
N ASN A 102 -10.05 -24.10 -0.71
CA ASN A 102 -8.97 -24.48 -1.61
C ASN A 102 -8.61 -23.32 -2.57
N ILE A 103 -9.58 -22.48 -2.93
CA ILE A 103 -9.37 -21.37 -3.87
C ILE A 103 -8.43 -20.32 -3.29
N LYS A 104 -8.44 -20.10 -1.99
CA LYS A 104 -7.57 -19.10 -1.33
C LYS A 104 -6.07 -19.32 -1.57
N HIS A 105 -5.66 -20.54 -1.91
CA HIS A 105 -4.25 -20.89 -2.12
C HIS A 105 -3.73 -20.58 -3.51
N TYR A 106 -4.61 -20.21 -4.46
CA TYR A 106 -4.18 -19.86 -5.81
C TYR A 106 -3.74 -18.41 -5.89
N SER A 107 -2.64 -18.17 -6.57
CA SER A 107 -2.19 -16.85 -7.00
C SER A 107 -2.84 -16.49 -8.35
N LEU A 108 -2.75 -15.24 -8.77
CA LEU A 108 -3.18 -14.86 -10.12
C LEU A 108 -2.39 -15.64 -11.19
N MET A 109 -1.15 -15.99 -10.91
CA MET A 109 -0.26 -16.66 -11.85
C MET A 109 -0.72 -18.08 -12.21
N ASP A 110 -1.48 -18.74 -11.32
CA ASP A 110 -2.09 -20.03 -11.60
C ASP A 110 -3.19 -19.97 -12.67
N PHE A 111 -3.65 -18.75 -12.97
CA PHE A 111 -4.68 -18.46 -13.98
C PHE A 111 -4.13 -17.76 -15.22
N MET A 112 -2.83 -17.57 -15.32
CA MET A 112 -2.20 -16.88 -16.43
C MET A 112 -1.22 -17.81 -17.15
N ASN A 113 -1.43 -18.00 -18.44
CA ASN A 113 -0.51 -18.76 -19.30
C ASN A 113 0.52 -17.82 -19.95
N VAL A 114 1.08 -16.88 -19.14
CA VAL A 114 1.95 -15.82 -19.65
C VAL A 114 3.38 -16.04 -19.18
N ASP A 115 4.30 -15.98 -20.13
CA ASP A 115 5.73 -15.87 -19.79
C ASP A 115 5.98 -14.62 -18.95
N TYR A 116 6.48 -14.82 -17.73
CA TYR A 116 6.79 -13.79 -16.74
C TYR A 116 7.65 -12.64 -17.28
N SER A 117 8.29 -12.83 -18.43
CA SER A 117 9.12 -11.80 -19.06
C SER A 117 8.32 -10.55 -19.45
N LEU A 118 7.04 -10.70 -19.77
CA LEU A 118 6.16 -9.58 -20.15
C LEU A 118 5.71 -8.72 -18.97
N LEU A 119 5.72 -9.27 -17.76
CA LEU A 119 5.40 -8.53 -16.52
C LEU A 119 6.63 -7.84 -15.90
N LYS A 120 7.82 -8.09 -16.44
CA LYS A 120 9.10 -7.51 -15.97
C LYS A 120 9.42 -6.13 -16.54
N TRP A 121 8.58 -5.56 -17.39
CA TRP A 121 8.91 -4.37 -18.19
C TRP A 121 8.76 -3.03 -17.46
N SER A 122 8.20 -2.99 -16.26
CA SER A 122 8.24 -1.76 -15.47
C SER A 122 9.34 -1.83 -14.42
N ASN A 123 10.10 -0.76 -14.27
CA ASN A 123 11.13 -0.61 -13.22
C ASN A 123 10.52 -0.55 -11.80
N ASP A 124 9.20 -0.56 -11.69
CA ASP A 124 8.43 -0.49 -10.45
C ASP A 124 7.87 -1.87 -10.09
N HIS A 125 8.72 -2.72 -9.50
CA HIS A 125 8.36 -4.07 -9.07
C HIS A 125 7.14 -4.17 -8.13
N VAL A 126 6.75 -3.07 -7.50
CA VAL A 126 5.60 -3.03 -6.58
C VAL A 126 4.28 -3.03 -7.35
N ILE A 127 4.18 -2.20 -8.39
CA ILE A 127 2.95 -2.04 -9.19
C ILE A 127 2.65 -3.31 -9.99
N ASN A 128 3.68 -3.99 -10.50
CA ASN A 128 3.53 -5.23 -11.29
C ASN A 128 3.02 -6.43 -10.49
N GLN A 129 2.98 -6.35 -9.16
CA GLN A 129 2.48 -7.39 -8.29
C GLN A 129 1.07 -7.12 -7.78
N SER A 130 0.40 -6.09 -8.29
CA SER A 130 -0.93 -5.68 -7.86
C SER A 130 -2.02 -6.10 -8.81
N VAL A 131 -3.18 -6.40 -8.27
CA VAL A 131 -4.42 -6.59 -9.01
C VAL A 131 -5.48 -5.64 -8.46
N ALA A 132 -6.16 -4.93 -9.33
CA ALA A 132 -7.36 -4.20 -8.99
C ALA A 132 -8.58 -4.92 -9.58
N ILE A 133 -9.52 -5.33 -8.74
CA ILE A 133 -10.69 -6.10 -9.12
C ILE A 133 -11.90 -5.19 -9.05
N ILE A 134 -12.57 -5.02 -10.20
CA ILE A 134 -13.79 -4.23 -10.33
C ILE A 134 -14.93 -5.20 -10.63
N PRO A 135 -15.81 -5.49 -9.67
CA PRO A 135 -16.94 -6.39 -9.89
C PRO A 135 -17.94 -5.81 -10.88
N ALA A 136 -18.50 -6.68 -11.70
CA ALA A 136 -19.56 -6.37 -12.65
C ALA A 136 -20.70 -7.38 -12.48
N LEU A 137 -21.92 -6.89 -12.30
CA LEU A 137 -23.13 -7.70 -12.13
C LEU A 137 -24.15 -7.38 -13.20
N PRO A 138 -25.07 -8.31 -13.54
CA PRO A 138 -26.24 -7.99 -14.32
C PRO A 138 -27.02 -6.84 -13.69
N LYS A 139 -27.51 -5.92 -14.53
CA LYS A 139 -28.19 -4.68 -14.08
C LYS A 139 -29.35 -4.94 -13.10
N GLU A 140 -30.05 -6.04 -13.26
CA GLU A 140 -31.14 -6.47 -12.39
C GLU A 140 -30.66 -6.86 -10.99
N GLN A 141 -29.53 -7.53 -10.88
CA GLN A 141 -28.92 -7.90 -9.60
C GLN A 141 -28.27 -6.70 -8.91
N LEU A 142 -27.80 -5.71 -9.68
CA LEU A 142 -27.24 -4.46 -9.14
C LEU A 142 -28.28 -3.66 -8.35
N LEU A 143 -29.54 -3.67 -8.79
CA LEU A 143 -30.64 -2.97 -8.12
C LEU A 143 -31.02 -3.61 -6.78
N MET A 144 -30.84 -4.92 -6.64
CA MET A 144 -31.07 -5.66 -5.38
C MET A 144 -29.94 -5.51 -4.36
N LEU A 145 -28.74 -5.16 -4.83
CA LEU A 145 -27.54 -5.12 -4.01
C LEU A 145 -27.14 -3.70 -3.55
N LYS A 146 -28.09 -2.74 -3.57
CA LYS A 146 -27.81 -1.39 -3.08
C LYS A 146 -27.23 -1.44 -1.67
N GLY A 147 -25.92 -1.33 -1.59
CA GLY A 147 -25.15 -1.12 -0.35
C GLY A 147 -24.28 -2.28 0.15
N SER A 148 -24.31 -3.48 -0.45
CA SER A 148 -23.59 -4.63 0.13
C SER A 148 -22.43 -5.21 -0.71
N VAL A 149 -22.33 -4.90 -2.00
CA VAL A 149 -21.26 -5.45 -2.88
C VAL A 149 -20.08 -4.51 -3.01
N ASP A 150 -20.23 -3.27 -2.57
CA ASP A 150 -19.28 -2.20 -2.86
C ASP A 150 -17.95 -2.29 -2.09
N GLU A 151 -17.85 -3.16 -1.08
CA GLU A 151 -16.63 -3.22 -0.27
C GLU A 151 -16.22 -4.65 0.07
N ILE A 152 -15.41 -5.26 -0.79
CA ILE A 152 -14.54 -6.34 -0.33
C ILE A 152 -13.33 -5.71 0.29
N THR A 153 -13.19 -5.90 1.59
CA THR A 153 -11.97 -5.54 2.28
C THR A 153 -10.81 -6.36 1.69
N PRO A 154 -9.70 -5.72 1.32
CA PRO A 154 -8.52 -6.43 0.84
C PRO A 154 -8.09 -7.51 1.84
N PRO A 155 -7.47 -8.59 1.39
CA PRO A 155 -6.93 -9.59 2.30
C PRO A 155 -5.84 -8.96 3.17
N LEU A 156 -5.89 -9.25 4.46
CA LEU A 156 -4.86 -8.82 5.39
C LEU A 156 -3.65 -9.73 5.24
N SER A 157 -2.70 -9.31 4.42
CA SER A 157 -1.42 -9.97 4.21
C SER A 157 -0.28 -8.96 4.22
N PRO A 158 0.96 -9.38 4.52
CA PRO A 158 2.14 -8.52 4.44
C PRO A 158 2.32 -7.91 3.05
N ALA A 159 2.09 -8.69 2.00
CA ALA A 159 2.24 -8.24 0.61
C ALA A 159 1.20 -7.18 0.23
N THR A 160 -0.09 -7.40 0.57
CA THR A 160 -1.15 -6.42 0.31
C THR A 160 -0.97 -5.15 1.14
N MET A 161 -0.57 -5.26 2.42
CA MET A 161 -0.27 -4.08 3.25
C MET A 161 0.82 -3.21 2.64
N ASN A 162 1.95 -3.83 2.27
CA ASN A 162 3.08 -3.13 1.65
C ASN A 162 2.66 -2.46 0.33
N LEU A 163 1.87 -3.16 -0.49
CA LEU A 163 1.34 -2.65 -1.74
C LEU A 163 0.43 -1.43 -1.55
N LEU A 164 -0.57 -1.51 -0.65
CA LEU A 164 -1.50 -0.40 -0.41
C LEU A 164 -0.80 0.86 0.07
N MET A 165 0.24 0.71 0.90
CA MET A 165 1.11 1.81 1.32
C MET A 165 1.83 2.43 0.11
N ALA A 166 2.37 1.61 -0.78
CA ALA A 166 3.13 2.06 -1.94
C ALA A 166 2.28 2.82 -2.97
N ILE A 167 1.06 2.33 -3.25
CA ILE A 167 0.19 2.90 -4.31
C ILE A 167 -0.78 3.98 -3.81
N GLY A 168 -0.78 4.30 -2.52
CA GLY A 168 -1.60 5.38 -1.97
C GLY A 168 -3.08 5.04 -1.77
N GLN A 169 -3.44 3.77 -1.55
CA GLN A 169 -4.84 3.34 -1.35
C GLN A 169 -5.28 3.53 0.11
N ASN A 170 -5.46 4.79 0.51
CA ASN A 170 -5.69 5.16 1.91
C ASN A 170 -6.95 4.53 2.53
N HIS A 171 -8.07 4.52 1.81
CA HIS A 171 -9.32 3.94 2.32
C HIS A 171 -9.17 2.45 2.68
N GLN A 172 -8.59 1.66 1.77
CA GLN A 172 -8.36 0.23 1.99
C GLN A 172 -7.32 -0.02 3.08
N LEU A 173 -6.26 0.78 3.13
CA LEU A 173 -5.27 0.71 4.20
C LEU A 173 -5.91 0.97 5.56
N THR A 174 -6.76 1.99 5.68
CA THR A 174 -7.49 2.29 6.93
C THR A 174 -8.34 1.11 7.39
N GLN A 175 -9.06 0.45 6.48
CA GLN A 175 -9.82 -0.76 6.80
C GLN A 175 -8.94 -1.89 7.35
N LEU A 176 -7.76 -2.10 6.76
CA LEU A 176 -6.80 -3.09 7.24
C LEU A 176 -6.16 -2.70 8.57
N MET A 177 -5.87 -1.41 8.79
CA MET A 177 -5.35 -0.93 10.07
C MET A 177 -6.34 -1.21 11.23
N ILE A 178 -7.65 -1.03 11.00
CA ILE A 178 -8.70 -1.38 11.99
C ILE A 178 -8.70 -2.89 12.28
N GLN A 179 -8.48 -3.74 11.29
CA GLN A 179 -8.38 -5.19 11.51
C GLN A 179 -7.11 -5.55 12.28
N LEU A 180 -5.98 -4.90 11.99
CA LEU A 180 -4.71 -5.12 12.67
C LEU A 180 -4.80 -4.90 14.18
N GLN A 181 -5.62 -3.94 14.64
CA GLN A 181 -5.80 -3.71 16.08
C GLN A 181 -6.24 -4.95 16.84
N LYS A 182 -7.01 -5.82 16.20
CA LYS A 182 -7.60 -7.03 16.79
C LYS A 182 -6.67 -8.24 16.74
N MET A 183 -5.49 -8.10 16.10
CA MET A 183 -4.56 -9.20 15.92
C MET A 183 -3.51 -9.26 17.04
N PRO A 184 -2.91 -10.44 17.29
CA PRO A 184 -1.75 -10.56 18.17
C PRO A 184 -0.57 -9.70 17.70
N GLU A 185 0.25 -9.22 18.63
CA GLU A 185 1.40 -8.32 18.36
C GLU A 185 2.34 -8.87 17.27
N LEU A 186 2.63 -10.17 17.31
CA LEU A 186 3.52 -10.79 16.34
C LEU A 186 3.01 -10.61 14.90
N HIS A 187 1.71 -10.85 14.67
CA HIS A 187 1.10 -10.69 13.35
C HIS A 187 1.04 -9.22 12.93
N ARG A 188 0.74 -8.31 13.87
CA ARG A 188 0.74 -6.87 13.59
C ARG A 188 2.12 -6.40 13.15
N THR A 189 3.16 -6.85 13.86
CA THR A 189 4.54 -6.55 13.52
C THR A 189 4.88 -7.06 12.11
N GLU A 190 4.56 -8.32 11.81
CA GLU A 190 4.79 -8.92 10.50
C GLU A 190 4.16 -8.09 9.37
N MET A 191 2.89 -7.67 9.55
CA MET A 191 2.18 -6.87 8.53
C MET A 191 2.81 -5.50 8.29
N LEU A 192 3.19 -4.79 9.37
CA LEU A 192 3.69 -3.42 9.29
C LEU A 192 5.17 -3.33 8.91
N THR A 193 5.95 -4.39 9.21
CA THR A 193 7.39 -4.43 8.89
C THR A 193 7.70 -5.20 7.61
N ALA A 194 6.68 -5.67 6.89
CA ALA A 194 6.88 -6.43 5.67
C ALA A 194 7.71 -5.67 4.63
N TYR A 195 8.58 -6.40 3.96
CA TYR A 195 9.42 -5.89 2.88
C TYR A 195 8.89 -6.38 1.54
N ASN A 196 9.01 -5.54 0.53
CA ASN A 196 8.74 -5.94 -0.85
C ASN A 196 9.92 -6.73 -1.45
N SER A 197 9.80 -7.15 -2.71
CA SER A 197 10.83 -7.91 -3.44
C SER A 197 12.19 -7.20 -3.59
N ILE A 198 12.23 -5.88 -3.40
CA ILE A 198 13.47 -5.08 -3.43
C ILE A 198 13.95 -4.68 -2.04
N ASN A 199 13.42 -5.35 -1.01
CA ASN A 199 13.80 -5.19 0.39
C ASN A 199 13.54 -3.79 0.96
N LEU A 200 12.36 -3.23 0.65
CA LEU A 200 11.89 -1.95 1.20
C LEU A 200 10.56 -2.13 1.94
N PRO A 201 10.40 -1.54 3.14
CA PRO A 201 9.14 -1.59 3.88
C PRO A 201 8.09 -0.66 3.27
N GLY A 202 6.82 -0.97 3.48
CA GLY A 202 5.70 -0.22 2.91
C GLY A 202 5.69 1.27 3.26
N LEU A 203 6.02 1.64 4.50
CA LEU A 203 6.13 3.04 4.92
C LEU A 203 7.21 3.79 4.11
N TYR A 204 8.37 3.16 3.88
CA TYR A 204 9.40 3.75 3.02
C TYR A 204 8.85 4.03 1.61
N LEU A 205 8.10 3.08 1.04
CA LEU A 205 7.50 3.23 -0.28
C LEU A 205 6.45 4.34 -0.30
N ALA A 206 5.60 4.45 0.73
CA ALA A 206 4.63 5.54 0.86
C ALA A 206 5.32 6.91 0.85
N ILE A 207 6.39 7.05 1.61
CA ILE A 207 7.21 8.29 1.63
C ILE A 207 7.88 8.51 0.27
N ASN A 208 8.46 7.46 -0.31
CA ASN A 208 9.16 7.55 -1.59
C ASN A 208 8.24 7.92 -2.76
N TYR A 209 6.99 7.49 -2.75
CA TYR A 209 6.02 7.81 -3.82
C TYR A 209 5.19 9.08 -3.56
N GLY A 210 5.43 9.78 -2.46
CA GLY A 210 4.75 11.04 -2.13
C GLY A 210 3.33 10.87 -1.61
N ASN A 211 3.01 9.70 -1.03
CA ASN A 211 1.67 9.40 -0.52
C ASN A 211 1.48 9.98 0.89
N ALA A 212 1.33 11.31 1.00
CA ALA A 212 1.24 12.01 2.29
C ALA A 212 0.10 11.50 3.18
N ASP A 213 -1.09 11.25 2.60
CA ASP A 213 -2.26 10.73 3.33
C ASP A 213 -2.00 9.34 3.93
N ILE A 214 -1.27 8.48 3.21
CA ILE A 214 -0.85 7.16 3.72
C ILE A 214 0.12 7.33 4.88
N VAL A 215 1.11 8.20 4.73
CA VAL A 215 2.10 8.47 5.79
C VAL A 215 1.40 8.98 7.03
N GLU A 216 0.48 9.93 6.89
CA GLU A 216 -0.32 10.47 7.98
C GLU A 216 -1.19 9.39 8.64
N THR A 217 -1.89 8.58 7.86
CA THR A 217 -2.73 7.47 8.37
C THR A 217 -1.90 6.48 9.19
N ILE A 218 -0.73 6.07 8.69
CA ILE A 218 0.16 5.14 9.40
C ILE A 218 0.66 5.76 10.70
N PHE A 219 1.21 6.99 10.64
CA PHE A 219 1.76 7.64 11.84
C PHE A 219 0.68 7.92 12.88
N ASN A 220 -0.52 8.36 12.47
CA ASN A 220 -1.64 8.57 13.38
C ASN A 220 -2.05 7.25 14.04
N SER A 221 -2.22 6.18 13.26
CA SER A 221 -2.56 4.86 13.78
C SER A 221 -1.51 4.34 14.78
N LEU A 222 -0.22 4.51 14.49
CA LEU A 222 0.85 4.10 15.39
C LEU A 222 0.92 4.95 16.66
N SER A 223 0.37 6.18 16.64
CA SER A 223 0.43 7.14 17.74
C SER A 223 -0.84 7.17 18.61
N GLU A 224 -1.90 6.44 18.24
CA GLU A 224 -3.14 6.40 19.02
C GLU A 224 -3.01 5.56 20.29
N THR A 225 -3.61 6.03 21.39
CA THR A 225 -3.76 5.27 22.62
C THR A 225 -4.65 4.05 22.36
N GLY A 226 -4.16 2.87 22.62
CA GLY A 226 -4.79 1.59 22.24
C GLY A 226 -4.01 0.84 21.16
N TYR A 227 -3.13 1.53 20.46
CA TYR A 227 -2.10 0.93 19.60
C TYR A 227 -0.74 0.81 20.32
N GLU A 228 -0.72 1.10 21.61
CA GLU A 228 0.46 0.81 22.46
C GLU A 228 0.84 -0.67 22.26
N GLY A 229 2.02 -0.90 21.68
CA GLY A 229 2.47 -2.25 21.33
C GLY A 229 2.09 -2.75 19.93
N LEU A 230 1.53 -1.93 19.02
CA LEU A 230 1.42 -2.31 17.60
C LEU A 230 2.78 -2.67 17.01
N LEU A 231 3.80 -1.89 17.37
CA LEU A 231 5.19 -2.13 17.03
C LEU A 231 6.06 -1.91 18.26
N SER A 232 7.01 -2.80 18.49
CA SER A 232 8.08 -2.52 19.45
C SER A 232 8.90 -1.32 18.98
N LYS A 233 9.47 -0.57 19.92
CA LYS A 233 10.42 0.53 19.64
C LYS A 233 11.48 0.16 18.61
N LYS A 234 12.05 -1.07 18.73
CA LYS A 234 13.05 -1.60 17.80
C LYS A 234 12.50 -1.72 16.37
N ASN A 235 11.31 -2.31 16.21
CA ASN A 235 10.69 -2.52 14.91
C ASN A 235 10.27 -1.19 14.27
N LEU A 236 9.75 -0.25 15.06
CA LEU A 236 9.46 1.10 14.59
C LEU A 236 10.70 1.79 14.04
N MET A 237 11.79 1.81 14.81
CA MET A 237 13.04 2.43 14.35
C MET A 237 13.59 1.74 13.10
N HIS A 238 13.47 0.42 12.99
CA HIS A 238 13.89 -0.32 11.81
C HIS A 238 13.15 0.13 10.54
N ILE A 239 11.85 0.41 10.63
CA ILE A 239 11.08 0.91 9.50
C ILE A 239 11.43 2.37 9.18
N LEU A 240 11.55 3.22 10.21
CA LEU A 240 11.86 4.65 10.04
C LEU A 240 13.26 4.87 9.45
N GLU A 241 14.22 4.05 9.84
CA GLU A 241 15.62 4.12 9.36
C GLU A 241 15.87 3.33 8.08
N ALA A 242 14.84 2.71 7.49
CA ALA A 242 15.00 1.95 6.26
C ALA A 242 15.60 2.80 5.14
N LYS A 243 16.51 2.19 4.37
CA LYS A 243 17.24 2.83 3.28
C LYS A 243 17.16 2.00 2.02
N ASP A 244 17.15 2.67 0.88
CA ASP A 244 17.29 1.99 -0.40
C ASP A 244 18.73 1.48 -0.65
N LYS A 245 18.92 0.82 -1.79
CA LYS A 245 20.25 0.34 -2.24
C LYS A 245 21.30 1.45 -2.36
N ASN A 246 20.89 2.71 -2.46
CA ASN A 246 21.77 3.88 -2.55
C ASN A 246 22.01 4.53 -1.18
N GLY A 247 21.47 3.98 -0.11
CA GLY A 247 21.62 4.48 1.27
C GLY A 247 20.73 5.67 1.61
N PHE A 248 19.72 5.98 0.78
CA PHE A 248 18.78 7.05 1.05
C PHE A 248 17.65 6.59 1.96
N SER A 249 17.40 7.32 3.05
CA SER A 249 16.21 7.11 3.89
C SER A 249 14.96 7.72 3.24
N GLY A 250 13.77 7.29 3.67
CA GLY A 250 12.51 7.85 3.20
C GLY A 250 12.43 9.37 3.40
N LEU A 251 12.78 9.87 4.59
CA LEU A 251 12.80 11.31 4.88
C LEU A 251 13.78 12.07 3.95
N PHE A 252 14.96 11.49 3.69
CA PHE A 252 15.91 12.08 2.75
C PHE A 252 15.32 12.24 1.35
N LEU A 253 14.61 11.22 0.86
CA LEU A 253 13.98 11.27 -0.46
C LEU A 253 12.83 12.27 -0.54
N ALA A 254 11.98 12.33 0.48
CA ALA A 254 10.89 13.30 0.53
C ALA A 254 11.43 14.74 0.45
N ILE A 255 12.49 15.04 1.19
CA ILE A 255 13.16 16.36 1.15
C ILE A 255 13.82 16.61 -0.19
N SER A 256 14.56 15.64 -0.73
CA SER A 256 15.25 15.78 -2.03
C SER A 256 14.29 16.02 -3.19
N ARG A 257 13.08 15.47 -3.11
CA ARG A 257 11.98 15.66 -4.09
C ARG A 257 11.15 16.91 -3.85
N LYS A 258 11.44 17.63 -2.79
CA LYS A 258 10.67 18.81 -2.35
C LYS A 258 9.21 18.49 -2.03
N ASP A 259 8.94 17.28 -1.52
CA ASP A 259 7.59 16.85 -1.15
C ASP A 259 7.19 17.42 0.22
N LYS A 260 6.70 18.67 0.20
CA LYS A 260 6.35 19.43 1.40
C LYS A 260 5.26 18.73 2.22
N ASN A 261 4.31 18.06 1.56
CA ASN A 261 3.18 17.42 2.25
C ASN A 261 3.68 16.21 3.07
N VAL A 262 4.46 15.33 2.47
CA VAL A 262 5.04 14.18 3.17
C VAL A 262 5.95 14.61 4.32
N VAL A 263 6.82 15.60 4.09
CA VAL A 263 7.72 16.11 5.14
C VAL A 263 6.92 16.71 6.30
N THR A 264 5.87 17.48 5.99
CA THR A 264 4.99 18.07 7.02
C THR A 264 4.28 16.98 7.82
N SER A 265 3.70 15.97 7.17
CA SER A 265 3.03 14.83 7.83
C SER A 265 4.00 14.10 8.78
N ILE A 266 5.23 13.83 8.34
CA ILE A 266 6.26 13.18 9.16
C ILE A 266 6.60 14.03 10.39
N LEU A 267 6.95 15.31 10.19
CA LEU A 267 7.42 16.18 11.27
C LEU A 267 6.33 16.50 12.29
N ASN A 268 5.07 16.62 11.86
CA ASN A 268 3.93 16.85 12.75
C ASN A 268 3.57 15.62 13.59
N ALA A 269 3.70 14.42 13.03
CA ALA A 269 3.38 13.17 13.72
C ALA A 269 4.50 12.67 14.64
N LEU A 270 5.76 13.01 14.34
CA LEU A 270 6.93 12.50 15.06
C LEU A 270 6.91 12.75 16.58
N PRO A 271 6.49 13.92 17.09
CA PRO A 271 6.39 14.15 18.53
C PRO A 271 5.46 13.20 19.26
N LYS A 272 4.28 12.96 18.69
CA LYS A 272 3.28 12.05 19.26
C LYS A 272 3.76 10.59 19.16
N LEU A 273 4.33 10.21 18.02
CA LEU A 273 4.91 8.90 17.81
C LEU A 273 6.06 8.61 18.80
N ALA A 274 6.93 9.59 19.03
CA ALA A 274 8.02 9.48 20.00
C ALA A 274 7.51 9.29 21.43
N ALA A 275 6.47 10.01 21.82
CA ALA A 275 5.86 9.86 23.14
C ALA A 275 5.21 8.48 23.31
N THR A 276 4.42 8.01 22.32
CA THR A 276 3.71 6.72 22.36
C THR A 276 4.67 5.53 22.42
N HIS A 277 5.77 5.57 21.67
CA HIS A 277 6.75 4.48 21.62
C HIS A 277 7.97 4.69 22.52
N HIS A 278 7.93 5.72 23.38
CA HIS A 278 9.04 6.05 24.29
C HIS A 278 10.39 6.17 23.57
N LEU A 279 10.40 6.83 22.39
CA LEU A 279 11.63 7.12 21.69
C LEU A 279 12.46 8.15 22.49
N ASP A 280 13.75 7.85 22.65
CA ASP A 280 14.65 8.81 23.27
C ASP A 280 15.13 9.88 22.26
N ASN A 281 15.77 10.93 22.77
CA ASN A 281 16.27 12.02 21.96
C ASN A 281 17.31 11.56 20.93
N GLU A 282 18.11 10.54 21.23
CA GLU A 282 19.11 10.02 20.31
C GLU A 282 18.45 9.33 19.10
N GLN A 283 17.36 8.58 19.31
CA GLN A 283 16.63 7.93 18.23
C GLN A 283 15.92 8.93 17.31
N VAL A 284 15.29 9.97 17.88
CA VAL A 284 14.68 11.04 17.11
C VAL A 284 15.74 11.84 16.35
N TYR A 285 16.85 12.17 17.00
CA TYR A 285 17.98 12.82 16.36
C TYR A 285 18.56 11.99 15.22
N LYS A 286 18.77 10.69 15.41
CA LYS A 286 19.27 9.78 14.39
C LYS A 286 18.36 9.72 13.16
N PHE A 287 17.05 9.72 13.37
CA PHE A 287 16.09 9.80 12.27
C PHE A 287 16.18 11.13 11.51
N LEU A 288 16.23 12.25 12.22
CA LEU A 288 16.32 13.59 11.63
C LEU A 288 17.69 13.88 10.98
N SER A 289 18.76 13.30 11.53
CA SER A 289 20.13 13.47 11.03
C SER A 289 20.54 12.44 9.96
N ALA A 290 19.56 11.71 9.39
CA ALA A 290 19.83 10.68 8.40
C ALA A 290 20.76 11.18 7.28
N LYS A 291 21.78 10.39 6.97
CA LYS A 291 22.78 10.69 5.95
C LYS A 291 22.61 9.76 4.76
N ASN A 292 22.96 10.25 3.59
CA ASN A 292 23.13 9.42 2.39
C ASN A 292 24.47 8.70 2.39
N ARG A 293 24.82 7.95 1.33
CA ARG A 293 26.12 7.29 1.15
C ARG A 293 27.30 8.25 1.15
N THR A 294 27.09 9.49 0.72
CA THR A 294 28.13 10.53 0.69
C THR A 294 28.24 11.28 2.02
N SER A 295 27.67 10.74 3.09
CA SER A 295 27.65 11.33 4.45
C SER A 295 27.02 12.73 4.54
N SER A 296 26.31 13.17 3.51
CA SER A 296 25.59 14.44 3.54
C SER A 296 24.28 14.29 4.33
N HIS A 297 24.05 15.20 5.26
CA HIS A 297 22.83 15.22 6.08
C HIS A 297 21.61 15.66 5.26
N VAL A 298 20.45 15.16 5.62
CA VAL A 298 19.19 15.52 4.97
C VAL A 298 18.92 17.03 5.02
N LEU A 299 19.19 17.70 6.14
CA LEU A 299 19.00 19.16 6.28
C LEU A 299 20.00 19.99 5.48
N TYR A 300 21.20 19.46 5.21
CA TYR A 300 22.12 20.09 4.26
C TYR A 300 21.44 20.28 2.90
N HIS A 301 20.74 19.26 2.40
CA HIS A 301 20.07 19.32 1.09
C HIS A 301 18.93 20.34 1.06
N VAL A 302 18.20 20.54 2.16
CA VAL A 302 17.19 21.61 2.25
C VAL A 302 17.84 22.97 2.02
N MET A 303 18.92 23.24 2.74
CA MET A 303 19.63 24.52 2.67
C MET A 303 20.33 24.70 1.33
N ALA A 304 21.08 23.71 0.86
CA ALA A 304 21.83 23.77 -0.38
C ALA A 304 20.95 23.91 -1.63
N ASN A 305 19.71 23.39 -1.59
CA ASN A 305 18.75 23.53 -2.69
C ASN A 305 18.04 24.90 -2.71
N GLY A 306 18.26 25.77 -1.73
CA GLY A 306 17.60 27.07 -1.64
C GLY A 306 16.07 27.00 -1.52
N ASP A 307 15.50 25.88 -1.04
CA ASP A 307 14.06 25.73 -0.88
C ASP A 307 13.61 26.38 0.44
N ALA A 308 13.34 27.68 0.39
CA ALA A 308 12.94 28.46 1.56
C ALA A 308 11.67 27.93 2.24
N ASP A 309 10.72 27.41 1.48
CA ASP A 309 9.49 26.86 2.06
C ASP A 309 9.75 25.55 2.80
N MET A 310 10.55 24.65 2.22
CA MET A 310 10.96 23.40 2.88
C MET A 310 11.77 23.68 4.13
N LEU A 311 12.71 24.65 4.05
CA LEU A 311 13.47 25.10 5.21
C LEU A 311 12.55 25.65 6.32
N LYS A 312 11.55 26.44 5.95
CA LYS A 312 10.55 26.98 6.89
C LYS A 312 9.74 25.87 7.58
N ILE A 313 9.32 24.84 6.82
CA ILE A 313 8.61 23.67 7.38
C ILE A 313 9.47 22.99 8.45
N VAL A 314 10.73 22.73 8.14
CA VAL A 314 11.66 22.07 9.08
C VAL A 314 11.93 22.94 10.30
N LEU A 315 12.25 24.22 10.10
CA LEU A 315 12.54 25.15 11.21
C LEU A 315 11.33 25.36 12.13
N ASN A 316 10.12 25.41 11.59
CA ASN A 316 8.89 25.54 12.37
C ASN A 316 8.59 24.28 13.22
N ALA A 317 9.01 23.11 12.78
CA ALA A 317 8.84 21.86 13.54
C ALA A 317 9.85 21.73 14.70
N LEU A 318 11.07 22.29 14.58
CA LEU A 318 12.13 22.11 15.55
C LEU A 318 11.76 22.52 16.99
N PRO A 319 11.08 23.67 17.27
CA PRO A 319 10.72 24.04 18.65
C PRO A 319 9.83 23.00 19.33
N LEU A 320 8.90 22.40 18.60
CA LEU A 320 8.03 21.33 19.12
C LEU A 320 8.86 20.07 19.38
N LEU A 321 9.70 19.66 18.45
CA LEU A 321 10.58 18.47 18.57
C LEU A 321 11.57 18.62 19.75
N ILE A 322 12.17 19.81 19.92
CA ILE A 322 13.05 20.11 21.06
C ILE A 322 12.31 19.88 22.37
N ARG A 323 11.11 20.45 22.50
CA ARG A 323 10.32 20.39 23.73
C ARG A 323 9.78 18.98 24.02
N THR A 324 9.27 18.28 23.01
CA THR A 324 8.56 16.99 23.18
C THR A 324 9.46 15.79 23.10
N CYS A 325 10.50 15.85 22.27
CA CYS A 325 11.46 14.75 22.10
C CYS A 325 12.78 15.00 22.86
N HIS A 326 12.86 16.08 23.63
CA HIS A 326 14.01 16.42 24.48
C HIS A 326 15.35 16.47 23.71
N LEU A 327 15.33 16.96 22.46
CA LEU A 327 16.56 17.16 21.70
C LEU A 327 17.51 18.13 22.41
N THR A 328 18.78 17.73 22.52
CA THR A 328 19.78 18.57 23.17
C THR A 328 20.19 19.75 22.28
N LYS A 329 20.75 20.79 22.89
CA LYS A 329 21.27 21.94 22.15
C LYS A 329 22.34 21.53 21.13
N GLU A 330 23.19 20.58 21.50
CA GLU A 330 24.24 20.03 20.64
C GLU A 330 23.65 19.32 19.44
N GLN A 331 22.61 18.47 19.63
CA GLN A 331 21.89 17.77 18.55
C GLN A 331 21.24 18.77 17.59
N VAL A 332 20.56 19.79 18.12
CA VAL A 332 19.95 20.83 17.27
C VAL A 332 20.99 21.63 16.51
N LEU A 333 22.10 22.00 17.15
CA LEU A 333 23.19 22.70 16.47
C LEU A 333 23.84 21.84 15.37
N ASP A 334 23.98 20.54 15.61
CA ASP A 334 24.51 19.62 14.57
C ASP A 334 23.56 19.53 13.36
N LEU A 335 22.25 19.42 13.60
CA LEU A 335 21.26 19.46 12.53
C LEU A 335 21.34 20.77 11.71
N LEU A 336 21.45 21.91 12.36
CA LEU A 336 21.51 23.23 11.70
C LEU A 336 22.87 23.49 11.02
N LYS A 337 23.95 22.91 11.53
CA LYS A 337 25.29 23.00 10.95
C LYS A 337 25.58 21.88 9.95
N ALA A 338 24.55 21.22 9.47
CA ALA A 338 24.67 20.10 8.52
C ALA A 338 25.58 20.46 7.34
N LYS A 339 26.53 19.55 7.05
CA LYS A 339 27.58 19.74 6.05
C LYS A 339 27.49 18.64 5.00
N ASP A 340 28.06 18.92 3.83
CA ASP A 340 28.31 17.90 2.82
C ASP A 340 29.56 17.05 3.15
N PHE A 341 29.90 16.15 2.22
CA PHE A 341 31.09 15.31 2.30
C PHE A 341 32.40 16.13 2.39
N TYR A 342 32.42 17.32 1.78
CA TYR A 342 33.61 18.21 1.77
C TYR A 342 33.65 19.14 3.00
N GLY A 343 32.70 19.03 3.91
CA GLY A 343 32.61 19.86 5.10
C GLY A 343 31.99 21.25 4.87
N CYS A 344 31.41 21.50 3.69
CA CYS A 344 30.74 22.77 3.38
C CYS A 344 29.36 22.83 4.08
N PRO A 345 29.09 23.84 4.92
CA PRO A 345 27.79 23.98 5.55
C PRO A 345 26.70 24.35 4.53
N GLY A 346 25.51 23.73 4.65
CA GLY A 346 24.36 24.04 3.78
C GLY A 346 23.93 25.50 3.84
N LEU A 347 24.00 26.13 5.02
CA LEU A 347 23.72 27.55 5.21
C LEU A 347 24.67 28.50 4.43
N TYR A 348 25.83 28.04 4.00
CA TYR A 348 26.73 28.83 3.17
C TYR A 348 26.26 28.91 1.72
N LEU A 349 25.42 27.93 1.30
CA LEU A 349 24.91 27.81 -0.06
C LEU A 349 23.49 28.39 -0.20
N ALA A 350 22.78 28.63 0.91
CA ALA A 350 21.44 29.18 0.95
C ALA A 350 21.48 30.71 0.75
#